data_3b5379cff95e8a64fe6cb474c8e356a3
#
_entry.id   3b5379cff95e8a64fe6cb474c8e356a3
#
_cell.length_a   1.000
_cell.length_b   1.000
_cell.length_c   1.000
_cell.angle_alpha   90.00
_cell.angle_beta   90.00
_cell.angle_gamma   90.00
#
_symmetry.space_group_name_H-M   'P 1'
#
loop_
_entity.id
_entity.type
_entity.pdbx_description
1 polymer ?
#
loop_
_entity_poly.entity_id
_entity_poly.type
_entity_poly.pdbx_seq_one_letter_code
_entity_poly.pdbx_strand_id
1 'polypeptide(L)'
;MAGGGAGVAKRLGTLLSGLLECGAFCGIIFGWASLVFVLKDLGYFKDLCQPTATPSPNRTLLPDCSWQDEQFSLVFTIGSFMNNFVTFPMGFIFDRFGTTVARLIAISLYTGGTLLVAFSTPELAVLLFPAMSMLSVGGILLLLTNMQVGNLFGKYRSIIITLYNGAFDSSSAIFLIIKVLYEHGLSLRAMFLFMAACSAWHLLRTLFLMPRTHIPYPLPPAYDYGLRCPGRSQSYRTYEEKRPPGEAGPEETPLEPSAPRGARGDGDPPGVSFRACVCSRVFAWHVAWLSVMQLRHYLFIGTLNPLLDHLARGDSHLVSTYTNAFAFTQLCGVLCAPWNGLILDRHKRGKTPRPEGAVGALADLRASVLSLVVTVTLCVLFSVCAAVPMLPVQFATFVLQVLSRSFLYGGNAAFLAIA
;
A
#
# COMPACT_ATOMS: atom_id res chain seq x y z
N MET A 1 -7.10 31.25 22.34
CA MET A 1 -6.02 30.70 21.51
C MET A 1 -5.59 29.25 21.85
N ALA A 2 -6.16 28.61 22.87
CA ALA A 2 -5.80 27.25 23.28
C ALA A 2 -6.44 26.12 22.44
N GLY A 3 -7.35 26.41 21.48
CA GLY A 3 -8.05 25.39 20.67
C GLY A 3 -7.30 24.91 19.45
N GLY A 4 -6.28 25.62 18.98
CA GLY A 4 -5.52 25.24 17.78
C GLY A 4 -4.51 24.12 18.00
N GLY A 5 -3.88 24.07 19.17
CA GLY A 5 -2.83 23.08 19.44
C GLY A 5 -3.32 21.64 19.56
N ALA A 6 -4.49 21.42 20.18
CA ALA A 6 -5.07 20.09 20.34
C ALA A 6 -5.49 19.47 18.99
N GLY A 7 -5.98 20.28 18.06
CA GLY A 7 -6.33 19.80 16.70
C GLY A 7 -5.10 19.42 15.89
N VAL A 8 -4.02 20.17 16.00
CA VAL A 8 -2.74 19.87 15.31
C VAL A 8 -2.11 18.60 15.89
N ALA A 9 -2.07 18.47 17.23
CA ALA A 9 -1.54 17.28 17.89
C ALA A 9 -2.30 16.00 17.48
N LYS A 10 -3.64 16.06 17.39
CA LYS A 10 -4.48 14.96 16.95
C LYS A 10 -4.18 14.56 15.49
N ARG A 11 -4.07 15.53 14.57
CA ARG A 11 -3.73 15.28 13.17
C ARG A 11 -2.35 14.65 13.02
N LEU A 12 -1.37 15.18 13.76
CA LEU A 12 -0.01 14.65 13.77
C LEU A 12 0.03 13.23 14.37
N GLY A 13 -0.69 12.98 15.46
CA GLY A 13 -0.82 11.65 16.05
C GLY A 13 -1.46 10.65 15.10
N THR A 14 -2.49 11.05 14.34
CA THR A 14 -3.11 10.22 13.30
C THR A 14 -2.13 9.91 12.17
N LEU A 15 -1.33 10.89 11.74
CA LEU A 15 -0.31 10.72 10.71
C LEU A 15 0.78 9.74 11.17
N LEU A 16 1.40 10.00 12.33
CA LEU A 16 2.52 9.19 12.83
C LEU A 16 2.11 7.75 13.15
N SER A 17 0.95 7.58 13.80
CA SER A 17 0.41 6.23 14.06
C SER A 17 0.08 5.48 12.78
N GLY A 18 -0.37 6.19 11.73
CA GLY A 18 -0.62 5.61 10.42
C GLY A 18 0.67 5.24 9.69
N LEU A 19 1.72 6.04 9.80
CA LEU A 19 3.04 5.69 9.26
C LEU A 19 3.60 4.44 9.94
N LEU A 20 3.47 4.33 11.25
CA LEU A 20 3.85 3.13 11.98
C LEU A 20 3.04 1.92 11.52
N GLU A 21 1.72 2.05 11.37
CA GLU A 21 0.85 0.97 10.88
C GLU A 21 1.23 0.55 9.46
N CYS A 22 1.45 1.48 8.55
CA CYS A 22 1.86 1.17 7.18
C CYS A 22 3.27 0.57 7.12
N GLY A 23 4.22 1.11 7.88
CA GLY A 23 5.62 0.68 7.86
C GLY A 23 5.88 -0.64 8.58
N ALA A 24 4.99 -1.07 9.48
CA ALA A 24 5.18 -2.31 10.22
C ALA A 24 4.28 -3.46 9.77
N PHE A 25 3.15 -3.18 9.07
CA PHE A 25 2.15 -4.21 8.85
C PHE A 25 1.61 -4.30 7.42
N CYS A 26 1.58 -3.22 6.64
CA CYS A 26 0.76 -3.20 5.42
C CYS A 26 1.36 -3.96 4.23
N GLY A 27 2.64 -3.82 3.94
CA GLY A 27 3.30 -4.36 2.74
C GLY A 27 4.25 -5.53 3.01
N ILE A 28 4.10 -6.24 4.12
CA ILE A 28 5.04 -7.27 4.58
C ILE A 28 5.29 -8.39 3.57
N ILE A 29 4.30 -8.72 2.73
CA ILE A 29 4.43 -9.77 1.71
C ILE A 29 5.58 -9.51 0.73
N PHE A 30 5.95 -8.25 0.52
CA PHE A 30 7.03 -7.88 -0.40
C PHE A 30 8.44 -8.15 0.16
N GLY A 31 8.53 -8.53 1.44
CA GLY A 31 9.73 -9.12 2.05
C GLY A 31 9.84 -10.64 1.87
N TRP A 32 9.06 -11.21 0.94
CA TRP A 32 8.90 -12.65 0.72
C TRP A 32 10.21 -13.42 0.69
N ALA A 33 11.25 -12.89 0.02
CA ALA A 33 12.56 -13.54 -0.07
C ALA A 33 13.17 -13.89 1.30
N SER A 34 13.02 -12.98 2.29
CA SER A 34 13.51 -13.22 3.65
C SER A 34 12.70 -14.30 4.38
N LEU A 35 11.37 -14.33 4.17
CA LEU A 35 10.52 -15.36 4.78
C LEU A 35 10.76 -16.73 4.15
N VAL A 36 10.94 -16.81 2.82
CA VAL A 36 11.25 -18.07 2.13
C VAL A 36 12.51 -18.71 2.67
N PHE A 37 13.54 -17.92 3.02
CA PHE A 37 14.74 -18.44 3.63
C PHE A 37 14.43 -19.22 4.92
N VAL A 38 13.59 -18.65 5.80
CA VAL A 38 13.14 -19.30 7.04
C VAL A 38 12.29 -20.54 6.76
N LEU A 39 11.36 -20.45 5.80
CA LEU A 39 10.45 -21.55 5.45
C LEU A 39 11.21 -22.74 4.83
N LYS A 40 12.24 -22.47 4.03
CA LYS A 40 13.12 -23.53 3.50
C LYS A 40 13.87 -24.25 4.60
N ASP A 41 14.43 -23.49 5.55
CA ASP A 41 15.16 -24.04 6.70
C ASP A 41 14.24 -24.90 7.59
N LEU A 42 12.99 -24.50 7.76
CA LEU A 42 11.95 -25.27 8.47
C LEU A 42 11.44 -26.49 7.67
N GLY A 43 11.81 -26.65 6.42
CA GLY A 43 11.48 -27.81 5.59
C GLY A 43 10.10 -27.70 4.88
N TYR A 44 9.54 -26.53 4.70
CA TYR A 44 8.32 -26.35 3.93
C TYR A 44 8.52 -26.77 2.47
N PHE A 45 7.59 -27.57 1.94
CA PHE A 45 7.67 -28.13 0.58
C PHE A 45 8.95 -28.95 0.28
N LYS A 46 9.64 -29.46 1.31
CA LYS A 46 10.88 -30.22 1.15
C LYS A 46 10.67 -31.51 0.36
N ASP A 47 9.48 -32.12 0.45
CA ASP A 47 9.13 -33.33 -0.28
C ASP A 47 9.18 -33.18 -1.79
N LEU A 48 9.19 -31.93 -2.30
CA LEU A 48 9.33 -31.63 -3.70
C LEU A 48 10.80 -31.57 -4.20
N CYS A 49 11.76 -31.62 -3.28
CA CYS A 49 13.18 -31.73 -3.63
C CYS A 49 13.49 -33.16 -4.09
N GLN A 50 14.07 -33.31 -5.30
CA GLN A 50 14.45 -34.60 -5.86
C GLN A 50 15.96 -34.85 -5.69
N PRO A 51 16.38 -36.09 -5.34
CA PRO A 51 17.79 -36.43 -5.36
C PRO A 51 18.28 -36.41 -6.81
N THR A 52 19.39 -35.71 -7.07
CA THR A 52 19.98 -35.62 -8.41
C THR A 52 20.44 -37.00 -8.90
N ALA A 53 19.86 -37.50 -10.00
CA ALA A 53 20.03 -38.87 -10.49
C ALA A 53 21.38 -39.15 -11.20
N THR A 54 22.29 -38.18 -11.35
CA THR A 54 23.57 -38.36 -12.03
C THR A 54 24.76 -38.25 -11.08
N PRO A 55 25.43 -39.37 -10.76
CA PRO A 55 26.67 -39.33 -10.01
C PRO A 55 27.82 -38.76 -10.87
N SER A 56 28.16 -37.51 -10.62
CA SER A 56 29.39 -36.92 -11.17
C SER A 56 30.47 -37.02 -10.09
N PRO A 57 31.65 -37.53 -10.39
CA PRO A 57 32.65 -37.92 -9.36
C PRO A 57 33.30 -36.77 -8.58
N ASN A 58 32.93 -35.49 -8.85
CA ASN A 58 33.55 -34.31 -8.21
C ASN A 58 32.54 -33.23 -7.77
N ARG A 59 31.25 -33.51 -7.63
CA ARG A 59 30.27 -32.57 -7.06
C ARG A 59 29.54 -33.24 -5.90
N THR A 60 29.53 -32.61 -4.74
CA THR A 60 28.56 -32.90 -3.68
C THR A 60 27.16 -32.83 -4.28
N LEU A 61 26.45 -33.97 -4.24
CA LEU A 61 25.08 -34.12 -4.77
C LEU A 61 24.16 -33.20 -3.96
N LEU A 62 23.98 -31.97 -4.42
CA LEU A 62 22.93 -31.09 -3.89
C LEU A 62 21.60 -31.54 -4.50
N PRO A 63 20.54 -31.75 -3.70
CA PRO A 63 19.23 -32.09 -4.20
C PRO A 63 18.70 -30.98 -5.12
N ASP A 64 18.02 -31.37 -6.21
CA ASP A 64 17.30 -30.42 -7.07
C ASP A 64 16.00 -30.01 -6.39
N CYS A 65 15.92 -28.76 -5.90
CA CYS A 65 14.77 -28.18 -5.24
C CYS A 65 14.01 -27.17 -6.13
N SER A 66 14.11 -27.26 -7.44
CA SER A 66 13.43 -26.35 -8.39
C SER A 66 11.91 -26.34 -8.16
N TRP A 67 11.29 -27.48 -7.92
CA TRP A 67 9.85 -27.59 -7.64
C TRP A 67 9.45 -26.92 -6.32
N GLN A 68 10.30 -26.97 -5.31
CA GLN A 68 10.11 -26.24 -4.06
C GLN A 68 10.10 -24.73 -4.31
N ASP A 69 11.06 -24.23 -5.09
CA ASP A 69 11.17 -22.83 -5.47
C ASP A 69 9.98 -22.35 -6.30
N GLU A 70 9.48 -23.18 -7.20
CA GLU A 70 8.25 -22.90 -7.95
C GLU A 70 7.04 -22.76 -7.04
N GLN A 71 6.90 -23.61 -6.01
CA GLN A 71 5.79 -23.49 -5.06
C GLN A 71 5.87 -22.19 -4.25
N PHE A 72 7.04 -21.81 -3.77
CA PHE A 72 7.20 -20.52 -3.08
C PHE A 72 6.91 -19.33 -4.00
N SER A 73 7.35 -19.39 -5.26
CA SER A 73 7.04 -18.37 -6.26
C SER A 73 5.54 -18.31 -6.56
N LEU A 74 4.86 -19.46 -6.58
CA LEU A 74 3.41 -19.54 -6.77
C LEU A 74 2.64 -18.94 -5.58
N VAL A 75 3.06 -19.20 -4.34
CA VAL A 75 2.47 -18.56 -3.14
C VAL A 75 2.55 -17.03 -3.25
N PHE A 76 3.72 -16.50 -3.59
CA PHE A 76 3.90 -15.05 -3.77
C PHE A 76 3.05 -14.51 -4.92
N THR A 77 3.00 -15.23 -6.04
CA THR A 77 2.23 -14.82 -7.22
C THR A 77 0.73 -14.74 -6.90
N ILE A 78 0.18 -15.73 -6.22
CA ILE A 78 -1.24 -15.74 -5.80
C ILE A 78 -1.50 -14.62 -4.79
N GLY A 79 -0.65 -14.45 -3.78
CA GLY A 79 -0.79 -13.36 -2.81
C GLY A 79 -0.74 -11.99 -3.47
N SER A 80 0.19 -11.79 -4.41
CA SER A 80 0.32 -10.54 -5.17
C SER A 80 -0.84 -10.29 -6.12
N PHE A 81 -1.35 -11.35 -6.77
CA PHE A 81 -2.56 -11.27 -7.58
C PHE A 81 -3.76 -10.84 -6.74
N MET A 82 -3.97 -11.47 -5.58
CA MET A 82 -5.05 -11.12 -4.66
C MET A 82 -4.93 -9.68 -4.16
N ASN A 83 -3.71 -9.22 -3.88
CA ASN A 83 -3.45 -7.82 -3.50
C ASN A 83 -3.99 -6.83 -4.54
N ASN A 84 -3.74 -7.09 -5.82
CA ASN A 84 -4.16 -6.18 -6.89
C ASN A 84 -5.63 -6.37 -7.28
N PHE A 85 -6.07 -7.62 -7.47
CA PHE A 85 -7.42 -7.94 -7.92
C PHE A 85 -8.49 -7.52 -6.90
N VAL A 86 -8.25 -7.81 -5.63
CA VAL A 86 -9.23 -7.54 -4.55
C VAL A 86 -9.23 -6.06 -4.13
N THR A 87 -8.22 -5.28 -4.52
CA THR A 87 -8.18 -3.84 -4.25
C THR A 87 -9.42 -3.12 -4.80
N PHE A 88 -9.90 -3.50 -5.98
CA PHE A 88 -11.10 -2.88 -6.57
C PHE A 88 -12.38 -3.12 -5.75
N PRO A 89 -12.81 -4.36 -5.45
CA PRO A 89 -13.97 -4.58 -4.61
C PRO A 89 -13.81 -4.02 -3.19
N MET A 90 -12.61 -4.03 -2.64
CA MET A 90 -12.34 -3.44 -1.32
C MET A 90 -12.42 -1.91 -1.35
N GLY A 91 -11.99 -1.27 -2.44
CA GLY A 91 -12.21 0.15 -2.67
C GLY A 91 -13.70 0.50 -2.70
N PHE A 92 -14.51 -0.29 -3.40
CA PHE A 92 -15.97 -0.13 -3.41
C PHE A 92 -16.59 -0.28 -2.02
N ILE A 93 -16.14 -1.26 -1.24
CA ILE A 93 -16.59 -1.44 0.16
C ILE A 93 -16.19 -0.23 1.00
N PHE A 94 -14.96 0.26 0.85
CA PHE A 94 -14.48 1.45 1.52
C PHE A 94 -15.34 2.68 1.18
N ASP A 95 -15.62 2.91 -0.11
CA ASP A 95 -16.41 4.04 -0.57
C ASP A 95 -17.87 3.98 -0.09
N ARG A 96 -18.48 2.80 -0.07
CA ARG A 96 -19.89 2.64 0.30
C ARG A 96 -20.16 2.58 1.80
N PHE A 97 -19.30 1.86 2.55
CA PHE A 97 -19.50 1.56 3.97
C PHE A 97 -18.60 2.37 4.91
N GLY A 98 -17.66 3.12 4.35
CA GLY A 98 -16.78 4.01 5.09
C GLY A 98 -15.56 3.31 5.72
N THR A 99 -14.79 4.12 6.45
CA THR A 99 -13.47 3.74 6.97
C THR A 99 -13.55 2.62 8.01
N THR A 100 -14.50 2.69 8.94
CA THR A 100 -14.56 1.72 10.05
C THR A 100 -14.80 0.31 9.54
N VAL A 101 -15.76 0.10 8.62
CA VAL A 101 -16.08 -1.21 8.07
C VAL A 101 -14.91 -1.78 7.27
N ALA A 102 -14.31 -0.95 6.39
CA ALA A 102 -13.15 -1.35 5.63
C ALA A 102 -11.98 -1.77 6.52
N ARG A 103 -11.71 -1.03 7.59
CA ARG A 103 -10.65 -1.35 8.55
C ARG A 103 -10.94 -2.62 9.37
N LEU A 104 -12.18 -2.87 9.77
CA LEU A 104 -12.55 -4.11 10.48
C LEU A 104 -12.34 -5.33 9.58
N ILE A 105 -12.71 -5.25 8.30
CA ILE A 105 -12.42 -6.31 7.32
C ILE A 105 -10.91 -6.50 7.18
N ALA A 106 -10.15 -5.41 7.02
CA ALA A 106 -8.69 -5.46 6.89
C ALA A 106 -8.04 -6.14 8.11
N ILE A 107 -8.43 -5.76 9.31
CA ILE A 107 -7.90 -6.29 10.57
C ILE A 107 -8.24 -7.78 10.70
N SER A 108 -9.47 -8.18 10.36
CA SER A 108 -9.88 -9.59 10.39
C SER A 108 -9.07 -10.45 9.42
N LEU A 109 -8.86 -9.96 8.19
CA LEU A 109 -8.03 -10.66 7.19
C LEU A 109 -6.57 -10.72 7.65
N TYR A 110 -6.02 -9.62 8.14
CA TYR A 110 -4.64 -9.57 8.62
C TYR A 110 -4.41 -10.54 9.79
N THR A 111 -5.31 -10.52 10.78
CA THR A 111 -5.26 -11.43 11.94
C THR A 111 -5.39 -12.88 11.50
N GLY A 112 -6.36 -13.19 10.65
CA GLY A 112 -6.55 -14.54 10.11
C GLY A 112 -5.31 -15.03 9.34
N GLY A 113 -4.72 -14.19 8.49
CA GLY A 113 -3.51 -14.51 7.76
C GLY A 113 -2.30 -14.77 8.65
N THR A 114 -2.08 -13.93 9.67
CA THR A 114 -1.00 -14.14 10.66
C THR A 114 -1.19 -15.42 11.49
N LEU A 115 -2.42 -15.73 11.88
CA LEU A 115 -2.73 -16.98 12.59
C LEU A 115 -2.53 -18.22 11.71
N LEU A 116 -2.92 -18.15 10.43
CA LEU A 116 -2.69 -19.26 9.50
C LEU A 116 -1.18 -19.56 9.35
N VAL A 117 -0.33 -18.53 9.27
CA VAL A 117 1.13 -18.75 9.25
C VAL A 117 1.61 -19.30 10.59
N ALA A 118 1.13 -18.77 11.72
CA ALA A 118 1.53 -19.22 13.04
C ALA A 118 1.23 -20.70 13.29
N PHE A 119 0.14 -21.22 12.73
CA PHE A 119 -0.29 -22.62 12.87
C PHE A 119 0.05 -23.47 11.65
N SER A 120 0.70 -22.93 10.61
CA SER A 120 1.21 -23.72 9.50
C SER A 120 2.38 -24.60 9.96
N THR A 121 2.50 -25.75 9.33
CA THR A 121 3.60 -26.70 9.51
C THR A 121 4.11 -27.13 8.14
N PRO A 122 5.30 -27.74 8.02
CA PRO A 122 5.78 -28.30 6.74
C PRO A 122 4.77 -29.25 6.10
N GLU A 123 4.04 -30.03 6.88
CA GLU A 123 2.98 -30.95 6.41
C GLU A 123 1.75 -30.19 5.89
N LEU A 124 1.46 -29.00 6.45
CA LEU A 124 0.36 -28.14 6.08
C LEU A 124 0.84 -26.88 5.34
N ALA A 125 1.90 -27.00 4.56
CA ALA A 125 2.49 -25.89 3.81
C ALA A 125 1.50 -25.19 2.85
N VAL A 126 0.45 -25.89 2.43
CA VAL A 126 -0.64 -25.33 1.59
C VAL A 126 -1.37 -24.17 2.29
N LEU A 127 -1.37 -24.08 3.62
CA LEU A 127 -1.94 -22.96 4.36
C LEU A 127 -1.26 -21.62 4.06
N LEU A 128 -0.04 -21.63 3.52
CA LEU A 128 0.66 -20.40 3.08
C LEU A 128 -0.10 -19.66 1.97
N PHE A 129 -0.83 -20.37 1.09
CA PHE A 129 -1.57 -19.73 -0.01
C PHE A 129 -2.69 -18.80 0.50
N PRO A 130 -3.65 -19.27 1.30
CA PRO A 130 -4.66 -18.39 1.88
C PRO A 130 -4.06 -17.38 2.86
N ALA A 131 -3.04 -17.77 3.63
CA ALA A 131 -2.41 -16.89 4.61
C ALA A 131 -1.80 -15.66 3.95
N MET A 132 -0.97 -15.84 2.90
CA MET A 132 -0.35 -14.73 2.19
C MET A 132 -1.37 -13.89 1.42
N SER A 133 -2.42 -14.51 0.87
CA SER A 133 -3.52 -13.80 0.24
C SER A 133 -4.26 -12.90 1.23
N MET A 134 -4.59 -13.40 2.42
CA MET A 134 -5.26 -12.64 3.47
C MET A 134 -4.39 -11.50 4.00
N LEU A 135 -3.09 -11.75 4.22
CA LEU A 135 -2.13 -10.73 4.63
C LEU A 135 -1.99 -9.61 3.59
N SER A 136 -1.94 -9.98 2.32
CA SER A 136 -1.85 -9.01 1.21
C SER A 136 -3.08 -8.13 1.12
N VAL A 137 -4.27 -8.73 1.12
CA VAL A 137 -5.55 -8.00 1.02
C VAL A 137 -5.79 -7.14 2.26
N GLY A 138 -5.52 -7.67 3.45
CA GLY A 138 -5.61 -6.92 4.71
C GLY A 138 -4.65 -5.72 4.71
N GLY A 139 -3.41 -5.92 4.29
CA GLY A 139 -2.38 -4.88 4.24
C GLY A 139 -2.72 -3.75 3.28
N ILE A 140 -3.13 -4.06 2.05
CA ILE A 140 -3.50 -3.02 1.06
C ILE A 140 -4.73 -2.23 1.52
N LEU A 141 -5.70 -2.86 2.17
CA LEU A 141 -6.89 -2.19 2.66
C LEU A 141 -6.57 -1.28 3.86
N LEU A 142 -5.65 -1.66 4.73
CA LEU A 142 -5.11 -0.77 5.76
C LEU A 142 -4.41 0.44 5.14
N LEU A 143 -3.62 0.26 4.09
CA LEU A 143 -2.97 1.35 3.36
C LEU A 143 -4.01 2.30 2.75
N LEU A 144 -5.00 1.78 2.01
CA LEU A 144 -6.05 2.58 1.37
C LEU A 144 -6.78 3.47 2.38
N THR A 145 -7.14 2.90 3.54
CA THR A 145 -7.78 3.67 4.61
C THR A 145 -6.87 4.71 5.26
N ASN A 146 -5.55 4.50 5.23
CA ASN A 146 -4.58 5.47 5.75
C ASN A 146 -4.29 6.61 4.77
N MET A 147 -4.30 6.35 3.46
CA MET A 147 -3.99 7.39 2.46
C MET A 147 -4.94 8.60 2.54
N GLN A 148 -6.21 8.40 2.94
CA GLN A 148 -7.17 9.49 3.12
C GLN A 148 -6.71 10.51 4.19
N VAL A 149 -5.83 10.13 5.11
CA VAL A 149 -5.27 11.05 6.13
C VAL A 149 -4.53 12.22 5.46
N GLY A 150 -4.03 12.05 4.25
CA GLY A 150 -3.47 13.12 3.43
C GLY A 150 -4.44 14.30 3.25
N ASN A 151 -5.75 14.04 3.20
CA ASN A 151 -6.77 15.08 3.06
C ASN A 151 -6.81 16.07 4.25
N LEU A 152 -6.32 15.68 5.44
CA LEU A 152 -6.22 16.56 6.61
C LEU A 152 -5.18 17.68 6.44
N PHE A 153 -4.26 17.54 5.50
CA PHE A 153 -3.07 18.39 5.35
C PHE A 153 -3.08 19.29 4.12
N GLY A 154 -4.21 19.38 3.40
CA GLY A 154 -4.43 20.32 2.30
C GLY A 154 -3.32 20.33 1.25
N LYS A 155 -2.50 21.38 1.22
CA LYS A 155 -1.42 21.57 0.24
C LYS A 155 -0.30 20.50 0.28
N TYR A 156 -0.18 19.75 1.37
CA TYR A 156 0.81 18.67 1.53
C TYR A 156 0.23 17.27 1.27
N ARG A 157 -0.99 17.21 0.71
CA ARG A 157 -1.72 15.95 0.47
C ARG A 157 -0.88 14.92 -0.29
N SER A 158 -0.29 15.31 -1.41
CA SER A 158 0.50 14.39 -2.25
C SER A 158 1.73 13.85 -1.53
N ILE A 159 2.43 14.71 -0.77
CA ILE A 159 3.60 14.30 0.02
C ILE A 159 3.20 13.25 1.07
N ILE A 160 2.06 13.43 1.73
CA ILE A 160 1.60 12.49 2.76
C ILE A 160 1.14 11.17 2.14
N ILE A 161 0.45 11.21 1.00
CA ILE A 161 0.07 10.00 0.27
C ILE A 161 1.32 9.22 -0.17
N THR A 162 2.33 9.89 -0.73
CA THR A 162 3.58 9.24 -1.13
C THR A 162 4.35 8.70 0.09
N LEU A 163 4.33 9.41 1.22
CA LEU A 163 4.95 8.96 2.46
C LEU A 163 4.33 7.68 3.01
N TYR A 164 2.99 7.55 2.98
CA TYR A 164 2.30 6.31 3.34
C TYR A 164 2.65 5.15 2.42
N ASN A 165 2.76 5.40 1.11
CA ASN A 165 3.20 4.38 0.16
C ASN A 165 4.66 3.97 0.38
N GLY A 166 5.53 4.92 0.70
CA GLY A 166 6.92 4.62 1.08
C GLY A 166 7.03 3.81 2.37
N ALA A 167 6.19 4.11 3.37
CA ALA A 167 6.11 3.31 4.59
C ALA A 167 5.61 1.88 4.28
N PHE A 168 4.62 1.74 3.40
CA PHE A 168 4.15 0.44 2.92
C PHE A 168 5.28 -0.36 2.26
N ASP A 169 6.09 0.25 1.41
CA ASP A 169 7.24 -0.41 0.79
C ASP A 169 8.28 -0.84 1.83
N SER A 170 8.55 0.02 2.82
CA SER A 170 9.50 -0.27 3.89
C SER A 170 9.06 -1.42 4.80
N SER A 171 7.76 -1.70 4.90
CA SER A 171 7.24 -2.79 5.73
C SER A 171 7.67 -4.19 5.25
N SER A 172 8.15 -4.31 4.01
CA SER A 172 8.76 -5.53 3.50
C SER A 172 9.97 -5.99 4.33
N ALA A 173 10.65 -5.08 5.03
CA ALA A 173 11.76 -5.39 5.92
C ALA A 173 11.32 -6.10 7.22
N ILE A 174 10.03 -6.17 7.53
CA ILE A 174 9.53 -6.93 8.69
C ILE A 174 9.88 -8.42 8.57
N PHE A 175 9.81 -8.99 7.37
CA PHE A 175 10.23 -10.39 7.17
C PHE A 175 11.75 -10.58 7.31
N LEU A 176 12.56 -9.53 7.09
CA LEU A 176 13.97 -9.56 7.48
C LEU A 176 14.12 -9.62 9.01
N ILE A 177 13.37 -8.82 9.74
CA ILE A 177 13.37 -8.84 11.20
C ILE A 177 12.98 -10.23 11.71
N ILE A 178 11.93 -10.83 11.13
CA ILE A 178 11.51 -12.20 11.44
C ILE A 178 12.63 -13.20 11.17
N LYS A 179 13.33 -13.07 10.01
CA LYS A 179 14.48 -13.93 9.69
C LYS A 179 15.59 -13.79 10.72
N VAL A 180 16.01 -12.59 11.07
CA VAL A 180 17.04 -12.32 12.06
C VAL A 180 16.65 -12.87 13.43
N LEU A 181 15.43 -12.65 13.87
CA LEU A 181 14.94 -13.19 15.14
C LEU A 181 14.88 -14.73 15.13
N TYR A 182 14.55 -15.33 14.00
CA TYR A 182 14.59 -16.77 13.81
C TYR A 182 16.02 -17.33 13.95
N GLU A 183 16.99 -16.66 13.31
CA GLU A 183 18.41 -17.01 13.43
C GLU A 183 18.93 -16.88 14.87
N HIS A 184 18.32 -16.03 15.69
CA HIS A 184 18.56 -15.93 17.14
C HIS A 184 17.77 -16.90 18.01
N GLY A 185 17.03 -17.83 17.40
CA GLY A 185 16.34 -18.92 18.11
C GLY A 185 14.88 -18.66 18.45
N LEU A 186 14.26 -17.56 17.99
CA LEU A 186 12.81 -17.37 18.14
C LEU A 186 12.05 -18.23 17.12
N SER A 187 10.98 -18.89 17.58
CA SER A 187 10.15 -19.70 16.68
C SER A 187 9.29 -18.81 15.77
N LEU A 188 9.11 -19.24 14.51
CA LEU A 188 8.23 -18.58 13.54
C LEU A 188 6.82 -18.40 14.10
N ARG A 189 6.31 -19.44 14.78
CA ARG A 189 5.00 -19.43 15.44
C ARG A 189 4.86 -18.29 16.45
N ALA A 190 5.85 -18.10 17.34
CA ALA A 190 5.79 -17.05 18.37
C ALA A 190 5.77 -15.65 17.73
N MET A 191 6.56 -15.42 16.68
CA MET A 191 6.61 -14.15 15.99
C MET A 191 5.29 -13.82 15.28
N PHE A 192 4.67 -14.77 14.59
CA PHE A 192 3.38 -14.55 13.94
C PHE A 192 2.22 -14.44 14.92
N LEU A 193 2.26 -15.12 16.07
CA LEU A 193 1.31 -14.89 17.17
C LEU A 193 1.44 -13.50 17.77
N PHE A 194 2.66 -12.98 17.91
CA PHE A 194 2.88 -11.60 18.31
C PHE A 194 2.29 -10.60 17.29
N MET A 195 2.49 -10.84 16.00
CA MET A 195 1.88 -10.01 14.95
C MET A 195 0.34 -10.08 14.99
N ALA A 196 -0.24 -11.25 15.28
CA ALA A 196 -1.68 -11.39 15.47
C ALA A 196 -2.16 -10.58 16.69
N ALA A 197 -1.42 -10.57 17.80
CA ALA A 197 -1.72 -9.76 18.98
C ALA A 197 -1.66 -8.26 18.71
N CYS A 198 -0.80 -7.79 17.77
CA CYS A 198 -0.74 -6.40 17.33
C CYS A 198 -2.04 -5.93 16.65
N SER A 199 -2.97 -6.83 16.30
CA SER A 199 -4.30 -6.45 15.81
C SER A 199 -5.10 -5.62 16.82
N ALA A 200 -4.81 -5.75 18.12
CA ALA A 200 -5.36 -4.88 19.16
C ALA A 200 -4.98 -3.42 18.92
N TRP A 201 -3.75 -3.14 18.49
CA TRP A 201 -3.31 -1.81 18.11
C TRP A 201 -4.12 -1.25 16.94
N HIS A 202 -4.34 -2.06 15.91
CA HIS A 202 -5.15 -1.65 14.75
C HIS A 202 -6.59 -1.32 15.14
N LEU A 203 -7.19 -2.13 16.05
CA LEU A 203 -8.54 -1.87 16.57
C LEU A 203 -8.58 -0.57 17.38
N LEU A 204 -7.66 -0.38 18.33
CA LEU A 204 -7.58 0.84 19.14
C LEU A 204 -7.42 2.08 18.24
N ARG A 205 -6.52 2.02 17.26
CA ARG A 205 -6.32 3.11 16.32
C ARG A 205 -7.57 3.40 15.50
N THR A 206 -8.29 2.36 15.06
CA THR A 206 -9.54 2.49 14.31
C THR A 206 -10.62 3.19 15.12
N LEU A 207 -10.76 2.85 16.40
CA LEU A 207 -11.79 3.41 17.27
C LEU A 207 -11.47 4.84 17.71
N PHE A 208 -10.20 5.14 18.01
CA PHE A 208 -9.81 6.40 18.65
C PHE A 208 -9.31 7.47 17.69
N LEU A 209 -8.58 7.09 16.63
CA LEU A 209 -7.87 8.04 15.77
C LEU A 209 -8.37 8.08 14.33
N MET A 210 -9.21 7.14 13.90
CA MET A 210 -9.69 7.13 12.52
C MET A 210 -11.13 7.67 12.43
N PRO A 211 -11.51 8.29 11.30
CA PRO A 211 -12.89 8.70 11.06
C PRO A 211 -13.78 7.47 10.86
N ARG A 212 -15.05 7.60 11.17
CA ARG A 212 -16.06 6.55 10.89
C ARG A 212 -16.37 6.44 9.39
N THR A 213 -16.49 7.59 8.74
CA THR A 213 -16.70 7.76 7.31
C THR A 213 -15.41 8.24 6.63
N HIS A 214 -15.51 8.75 5.41
CA HIS A 214 -14.36 9.31 4.69
C HIS A 214 -13.92 10.66 5.23
N ILE A 215 -12.65 11.01 4.98
CA ILE A 215 -12.16 12.37 5.16
C ILE A 215 -12.39 13.11 3.84
N PRO A 216 -13.30 14.12 3.81
CA PRO A 216 -13.60 14.83 2.57
C PRO A 216 -12.43 15.67 2.10
N TYR A 217 -12.39 15.94 0.80
CA TYR A 217 -11.47 16.90 0.20
C TYR A 217 -12.23 17.77 -0.81
N PRO A 218 -12.16 19.11 -0.70
CA PRO A 218 -11.45 19.91 0.30
C PRO A 218 -11.99 19.74 1.73
N LEU A 219 -11.11 19.96 2.73
CA LEU A 219 -11.45 19.74 4.13
C LEU A 219 -12.35 20.88 4.65
N PRO A 220 -13.55 20.60 5.18
CA PRO A 220 -14.38 21.62 5.81
C PRO A 220 -13.72 22.30 7.01
N PRO A 221 -13.96 23.61 7.25
CA PRO A 221 -13.26 24.38 8.31
C PRO A 221 -13.41 23.81 9.72
N ALA A 222 -14.53 23.14 10.03
CA ALA A 222 -14.85 22.58 11.34
C ALA A 222 -14.83 21.05 11.39
N TYR A 223 -14.04 20.40 10.50
CA TYR A 223 -13.99 18.94 10.45
C TYR A 223 -13.34 18.34 11.69
N ASP A 224 -14.08 17.49 12.39
CA ASP A 224 -13.62 16.69 13.53
C ASP A 224 -13.86 15.19 13.29
N TYR A 225 -12.99 14.33 13.83
CA TYR A 225 -12.99 12.89 13.63
C TYR A 225 -12.47 12.13 14.85
N GLY A 226 -12.71 10.81 14.91
CA GLY A 226 -12.28 9.95 16.02
C GLY A 226 -13.11 10.18 17.28
N LEU A 227 -12.53 9.91 18.45
CA LEU A 227 -13.19 10.13 19.73
C LEU A 227 -13.52 11.60 19.96
N ARG A 228 -14.77 11.85 20.31
CA ARG A 228 -15.26 13.15 20.78
C ARG A 228 -15.14 13.19 22.30
N CYS A 229 -14.36 14.12 22.83
CA CYS A 229 -14.45 14.43 24.26
C CYS A 229 -15.84 15.01 24.55
N PRO A 230 -16.60 14.45 25.52
CA PRO A 230 -17.88 15.02 25.93
C PRO A 230 -17.64 16.43 26.49
N GLY A 231 -18.08 17.46 25.78
CA GLY A 231 -17.91 18.87 26.15
C GLY A 231 -17.82 19.84 24.96
N ARG A 232 -17.69 19.37 23.74
CA ARG A 232 -17.58 20.23 22.54
C ARG A 232 -18.49 19.73 21.42
N SER A 233 -19.80 19.69 21.73
CA SER A 233 -20.84 19.45 20.71
C SER A 233 -21.11 20.78 20.00
N GLN A 234 -20.47 21.01 18.84
CA GLN A 234 -21.09 21.83 17.81
C GLN A 234 -21.46 20.88 16.66
N SER A 235 -22.77 20.65 16.63
CA SER A 235 -23.47 19.79 15.70
C SER A 235 -23.23 20.22 14.25
N TYR A 236 -22.83 19.29 13.40
CA TYR A 236 -22.79 19.44 11.92
C TYR A 236 -24.18 19.74 11.32
N ARG A 237 -25.25 19.71 12.12
CA ARG A 237 -26.63 19.97 11.68
C ARG A 237 -26.95 21.45 11.44
N THR A 238 -26.02 22.40 11.73
CA THR A 238 -26.36 23.83 11.75
C THR A 238 -25.86 24.60 10.52
N TYR A 239 -25.30 23.98 9.51
CA TYR A 239 -24.89 24.71 8.30
C TYR A 239 -25.97 24.80 7.22
N GLU A 240 -27.03 23.98 7.30
CA GLU A 240 -28.19 24.10 6.41
C GLU A 240 -29.25 25.11 6.90
N GLU A 241 -29.16 25.58 8.15
CA GLU A 241 -30.25 26.38 8.78
C GLU A 241 -29.85 27.82 9.13
N LYS A 242 -28.80 28.38 8.52
CA LYS A 242 -28.53 29.83 8.62
C LYS A 242 -28.32 30.47 7.26
N ARG A 243 -29.39 30.51 6.47
CA ARG A 243 -29.62 31.58 5.52
C ARG A 243 -30.23 32.75 6.29
N PRO A 244 -29.70 33.98 6.22
CA PRO A 244 -30.34 35.14 6.83
C PRO A 244 -31.69 35.37 6.13
N PRO A 245 -32.75 35.71 6.86
CA PRO A 245 -34.02 36.10 6.25
C PRO A 245 -33.89 37.52 5.70
N GLY A 246 -33.94 37.67 4.39
CA GLY A 246 -34.05 38.98 3.80
C GLY A 246 -33.40 39.10 2.43
N GLU A 247 -34.02 38.59 1.41
CA GLU A 247 -34.14 39.22 0.08
C GLU A 247 -35.22 38.51 -0.70
N ALA A 248 -36.35 39.18 -0.82
CA ALA A 248 -37.49 38.81 -1.63
C ALA A 248 -37.19 39.12 -3.09
N GLY A 249 -37.30 38.14 -3.95
CA GLY A 249 -37.34 38.29 -5.41
C GLY A 249 -38.46 37.41 -5.97
N PRO A 250 -39.04 37.69 -7.12
CA PRO A 250 -40.48 37.72 -7.38
C PRO A 250 -41.12 36.33 -7.59
N GLU A 251 -42.39 36.34 -7.21
CA GLU A 251 -43.51 35.45 -7.37
C GLU A 251 -43.60 34.77 -8.74
N GLU A 252 -43.55 33.42 -8.78
CA GLU A 252 -44.13 32.64 -9.89
C GLU A 252 -44.98 31.49 -9.38
N THR A 253 -46.12 31.36 -10.02
CA THR A 253 -47.35 30.64 -9.81
C THR A 253 -47.21 29.11 -9.63
N PRO A 254 -48.19 28.46 -8.95
CA PRO A 254 -48.11 27.03 -8.64
C PRO A 254 -48.64 26.15 -9.78
N LEU A 255 -47.94 25.06 -10.10
CA LEU A 255 -48.46 23.94 -10.88
C LEU A 255 -48.25 22.61 -10.14
N GLU A 256 -49.25 21.79 -10.25
CA GLU A 256 -49.72 20.59 -9.56
C GLU A 256 -48.71 19.43 -9.32
N PRO A 257 -49.10 18.45 -8.47
CA PRO A 257 -48.20 17.47 -7.87
C PRO A 257 -48.11 16.18 -8.67
N SER A 258 -46.88 15.67 -8.87
CA SER A 258 -46.67 14.29 -9.31
C SER A 258 -45.61 13.61 -8.45
N ALA A 259 -46.06 12.54 -7.88
CA ALA A 259 -45.49 11.36 -7.23
C ALA A 259 -43.98 11.30 -6.78
N PRO A 260 -43.68 10.58 -5.69
CA PRO A 260 -42.41 10.65 -4.97
C PRO A 260 -41.29 9.82 -5.63
N ARG A 261 -40.26 10.49 -6.10
CA ARG A 261 -38.98 9.87 -6.41
C ARG A 261 -38.05 10.05 -5.21
N GLY A 262 -37.45 8.93 -4.78
CA GLY A 262 -36.57 8.83 -3.65
C GLY A 262 -35.48 9.90 -3.61
N ALA A 263 -35.28 10.47 -2.44
CA ALA A 263 -34.34 11.51 -2.15
C ALA A 263 -32.88 11.07 -2.45
N ARG A 264 -32.36 11.56 -3.57
CA ARG A 264 -30.91 11.76 -3.75
C ARG A 264 -30.59 13.20 -3.35
N GLY A 265 -29.71 13.37 -2.38
CA GLY A 265 -29.27 14.69 -1.96
C GLY A 265 -28.66 15.46 -3.14
N ASP A 266 -29.29 16.55 -3.52
CA ASP A 266 -28.79 17.57 -4.44
C ASP A 266 -27.67 18.34 -3.75
N GLY A 267 -26.47 18.34 -4.35
CA GLY A 267 -25.38 19.21 -3.91
C GLY A 267 -24.00 18.92 -4.46
N ASP A 268 -23.79 17.77 -5.12
CA ASP A 268 -22.51 17.51 -5.81
C ASP A 268 -22.60 18.00 -7.28
N PRO A 269 -21.56 18.71 -7.79
CA PRO A 269 -21.47 18.96 -9.23
C PRO A 269 -21.47 17.60 -9.95
N PRO A 270 -22.02 17.50 -11.19
CA PRO A 270 -22.18 16.25 -11.88
C PRO A 270 -20.83 15.56 -12.04
N GLY A 271 -20.50 14.70 -11.09
CA GLY A 271 -19.30 13.89 -11.12
C GLY A 271 -19.33 12.99 -12.36
N VAL A 272 -18.23 12.91 -13.08
CA VAL A 272 -18.07 11.99 -14.20
C VAL A 272 -18.48 10.60 -13.72
N SER A 273 -19.46 9.98 -14.39
CA SER A 273 -19.92 8.65 -14.03
C SER A 273 -18.74 7.69 -13.98
N PHE A 274 -18.64 6.85 -12.95
CA PHE A 274 -17.60 5.82 -12.80
C PHE A 274 -17.40 5.02 -14.11
N ARG A 275 -18.51 4.66 -14.77
CA ARG A 275 -18.49 3.97 -16.06
C ARG A 275 -17.80 4.79 -17.16
N ALA A 276 -18.01 6.09 -17.22
CA ALA A 276 -17.38 6.97 -18.20
C ALA A 276 -15.86 7.10 -17.93
N CYS A 277 -15.45 7.12 -16.66
CA CYS A 277 -14.04 7.12 -16.26
C CYS A 277 -13.34 5.82 -16.70
N VAL A 278 -13.90 4.65 -16.35
CA VAL A 278 -13.33 3.33 -16.67
C VAL A 278 -13.27 3.08 -18.18
N CYS A 279 -14.27 3.54 -18.94
CA CYS A 279 -14.31 3.41 -20.39
C CYS A 279 -13.46 4.46 -21.12
N SER A 280 -12.75 5.35 -20.41
CA SER A 280 -11.90 6.35 -21.04
C SER A 280 -10.59 5.74 -21.57
N ARG A 281 -10.12 6.25 -22.72
CA ARG A 281 -8.82 5.83 -23.30
C ARG A 281 -7.66 6.12 -22.35
N VAL A 282 -7.73 7.23 -21.60
CA VAL A 282 -6.70 7.62 -20.65
C VAL A 282 -6.58 6.59 -19.53
N PHE A 283 -7.71 6.12 -18.99
CA PHE A 283 -7.73 5.07 -17.97
C PHE A 283 -7.15 3.76 -18.51
N ALA A 284 -7.55 3.34 -19.71
CA ALA A 284 -7.03 2.11 -20.33
C ALA A 284 -5.50 2.16 -20.53
N TRP A 285 -4.97 3.28 -21.04
CA TRP A 285 -3.52 3.48 -21.16
C TRP A 285 -2.81 3.49 -19.80
N HIS A 286 -3.40 4.11 -18.80
CA HIS A 286 -2.84 4.15 -17.45
C HIS A 286 -2.76 2.75 -16.84
N VAL A 287 -3.84 1.96 -16.98
CA VAL A 287 -3.86 0.56 -16.49
C VAL A 287 -2.82 -0.28 -17.22
N ALA A 288 -2.70 -0.17 -18.55
CA ALA A 288 -1.70 -0.90 -19.31
C ALA A 288 -0.26 -0.53 -18.87
N TRP A 289 0.03 0.77 -18.74
CA TRP A 289 1.32 1.25 -18.25
C TRP A 289 1.64 0.73 -16.85
N LEU A 290 0.70 0.85 -15.92
CA LEU A 290 0.87 0.39 -14.53
C LEU A 290 1.09 -1.11 -14.46
N SER A 291 0.34 -1.89 -15.26
CA SER A 291 0.46 -3.35 -15.30
C SER A 291 1.83 -3.81 -15.76
N VAL A 292 2.39 -3.19 -16.80
CA VAL A 292 3.74 -3.49 -17.30
C VAL A 292 4.80 -3.18 -16.24
N MET A 293 4.70 -2.01 -15.59
CA MET A 293 5.65 -1.60 -14.55
C MET A 293 5.57 -2.54 -13.33
N GLN A 294 4.37 -2.88 -12.86
CA GLN A 294 4.18 -3.77 -11.72
C GLN A 294 4.65 -5.20 -12.02
N LEU A 295 4.38 -5.71 -13.23
CA LEU A 295 4.81 -7.05 -13.62
C LEU A 295 6.31 -7.23 -13.41
N ARG A 296 7.12 -6.24 -13.80
CA ARG A 296 8.58 -6.31 -13.65
C ARG A 296 9.01 -6.37 -12.20
N HIS A 297 8.37 -5.58 -11.32
CA HIS A 297 8.68 -5.57 -9.88
C HIS A 297 8.26 -6.87 -9.20
N TYR A 298 7.07 -7.37 -9.48
CA TYR A 298 6.58 -8.62 -8.88
C TYR A 298 7.37 -9.84 -9.34
N LEU A 299 7.70 -9.91 -10.64
CA LEU A 299 8.54 -10.98 -11.17
C LEU A 299 9.90 -11.00 -10.45
N PHE A 300 10.55 -9.84 -10.29
CA PHE A 300 11.83 -9.76 -9.61
C PHE A 300 11.75 -10.24 -8.16
N ILE A 301 10.76 -9.76 -7.39
CA ILE A 301 10.61 -10.16 -5.98
C ILE A 301 10.27 -11.65 -5.86
N GLY A 302 9.37 -12.15 -6.71
CA GLY A 302 8.93 -13.54 -6.68
C GLY A 302 10.03 -14.55 -7.07
N THR A 303 10.97 -14.12 -7.91
CA THR A 303 12.07 -14.98 -8.40
C THR A 303 13.43 -14.63 -7.79
N LEU A 304 13.47 -13.76 -6.77
CA LEU A 304 14.72 -13.30 -6.20
C LEU A 304 15.55 -14.44 -5.58
N ASN A 305 14.89 -15.33 -4.82
CA ASN A 305 15.60 -16.46 -4.18
C ASN A 305 16.22 -17.41 -5.20
N PRO A 306 15.48 -17.96 -6.18
CA PRO A 306 16.10 -18.79 -7.23
C PRO A 306 17.19 -18.08 -8.01
N LEU A 307 17.05 -16.77 -8.27
CA LEU A 307 18.08 -15.98 -8.92
C LEU A 307 19.36 -15.90 -8.10
N LEU A 308 19.24 -15.62 -6.80
CA LEU A 308 20.39 -15.55 -5.90
C LEU A 308 21.05 -16.92 -5.71
N ASP A 309 20.28 -17.98 -5.54
CA ASP A 309 20.78 -19.36 -5.44
C ASP A 309 21.61 -19.74 -6.68
N HIS A 310 21.09 -19.40 -7.87
CA HIS A 310 21.79 -19.64 -9.13
C HIS A 310 23.10 -18.82 -9.23
N LEU A 311 23.06 -17.53 -8.93
CA LEU A 311 24.23 -16.65 -9.02
C LEU A 311 25.28 -16.95 -7.93
N ALA A 312 24.86 -17.35 -6.74
CA ALA A 312 25.72 -17.74 -5.64
C ALA A 312 26.23 -19.19 -5.75
N ARG A 313 25.81 -19.93 -6.77
CA ARG A 313 26.19 -21.34 -7.00
C ARG A 313 25.89 -22.25 -5.79
N GLY A 314 24.80 -21.99 -5.08
CA GLY A 314 24.36 -22.76 -3.93
C GLY A 314 25.05 -22.40 -2.61
N ASP A 315 25.83 -21.32 -2.56
CA ASP A 315 26.41 -20.82 -1.29
C ASP A 315 25.32 -20.12 -0.46
N SER A 316 24.82 -20.81 0.57
CA SER A 316 23.76 -20.31 1.44
C SER A 316 24.13 -19.02 2.20
N HIS A 317 25.41 -18.83 2.52
CA HIS A 317 25.87 -17.62 3.20
C HIS A 317 25.80 -16.40 2.29
N LEU A 318 26.20 -16.54 1.03
CA LEU A 318 26.06 -15.47 0.03
C LEU A 318 24.58 -15.17 -0.24
N VAL A 319 23.74 -16.18 -0.43
CA VAL A 319 22.29 -15.98 -0.61
C VAL A 319 21.69 -15.23 0.57
N SER A 320 22.02 -15.61 1.80
CA SER A 320 21.55 -14.90 3.01
C SER A 320 22.00 -13.45 3.02
N THR A 321 23.26 -13.17 2.71
CA THR A 321 23.84 -11.82 2.69
C THR A 321 23.13 -10.93 1.68
N TYR A 322 22.91 -11.41 0.46
CA TYR A 322 22.22 -10.63 -0.59
C TYR A 322 20.73 -10.47 -0.29
N THR A 323 20.07 -11.47 0.28
CA THR A 323 18.67 -11.37 0.73
C THR A 323 18.51 -10.31 1.83
N ASN A 324 19.47 -10.28 2.78
CA ASN A 324 19.49 -9.26 3.84
C ASN A 324 19.74 -7.86 3.26
N ALA A 325 20.67 -7.74 2.31
CA ALA A 325 20.95 -6.48 1.63
C ALA A 325 19.71 -5.97 0.86
N PHE A 326 19.02 -6.85 0.15
CA PHE A 326 17.75 -6.50 -0.51
C PHE A 326 16.72 -5.96 0.49
N ALA A 327 16.46 -6.69 1.56
CA ALA A 327 15.48 -6.28 2.56
C ALA A 327 15.89 -4.99 3.28
N PHE A 328 17.20 -4.78 3.52
CA PHE A 328 17.71 -3.53 4.09
C PHE A 328 17.47 -2.33 3.15
N THR A 329 17.66 -2.49 1.85
CA THR A 329 17.37 -1.42 0.89
C THR A 329 15.88 -1.05 0.88
N GLN A 330 14.98 -2.00 1.13
CA GLN A 330 13.53 -1.72 1.20
C GLN A 330 13.18 -0.76 2.36
N LEU A 331 13.91 -0.77 3.47
CA LEU A 331 13.72 0.21 4.57
C LEU A 331 13.89 1.65 4.08
N CYS A 332 14.73 1.87 3.08
CA CYS A 332 14.94 3.20 2.50
C CYS A 332 13.75 3.71 1.68
N GLY A 333 12.74 2.87 1.40
CA GLY A 333 11.57 3.24 0.62
C GLY A 333 10.81 4.45 1.20
N VAL A 334 10.67 4.49 2.53
CA VAL A 334 10.01 5.62 3.21
C VAL A 334 10.78 6.95 3.03
N LEU A 335 12.09 6.90 2.88
CA LEU A 335 12.94 8.07 2.64
C LEU A 335 12.90 8.53 1.18
N CYS A 336 12.69 7.60 0.25
CA CYS A 336 12.67 7.87 -1.19
C CYS A 336 11.32 8.41 -1.68
N ALA A 337 10.22 7.95 -1.10
CA ALA A 337 8.88 8.27 -1.53
C ALA A 337 8.50 9.77 -1.47
N PRO A 338 8.87 10.56 -0.44
CA PRO A 338 8.54 11.98 -0.39
C PRO A 338 9.11 12.80 -1.53
N TRP A 339 10.24 12.41 -2.12
CA TRP A 339 10.84 13.10 -3.27
C TRP A 339 9.91 13.14 -4.47
N ASN A 340 9.19 12.05 -4.72
CA ASN A 340 8.18 12.04 -5.78
C ASN A 340 7.01 12.98 -5.47
N GLY A 341 6.53 13.00 -4.22
CA GLY A 341 5.53 13.97 -3.77
C GLY A 341 5.99 15.42 -3.94
N LEU A 342 7.27 15.71 -3.65
CA LEU A 342 7.86 17.02 -3.85
C LEU A 342 7.90 17.43 -5.33
N ILE A 343 8.18 16.49 -6.24
CA ILE A 343 8.15 16.72 -7.69
C ILE A 343 6.73 17.03 -8.15
N LEU A 344 5.74 16.29 -7.66
CA LEU A 344 4.32 16.49 -8.00
C LEU A 344 3.79 17.83 -7.49
N ASP A 345 4.15 18.24 -6.28
CA ASP A 345 3.66 19.47 -5.64
C ASP A 345 4.55 20.70 -5.90
N ARG A 346 5.61 20.59 -6.74
CA ARG A 346 6.56 21.68 -6.99
C ARG A 346 5.91 22.98 -7.47
N HIS A 347 4.87 22.87 -8.31
CA HIS A 347 4.16 24.02 -8.87
C HIS A 347 3.22 24.71 -7.87
N LYS A 348 2.83 24.01 -6.77
CA LYS A 348 1.98 24.55 -5.70
C LYS A 348 2.75 25.42 -4.71
N ARG A 349 4.09 25.45 -4.82
CA ARG A 349 4.98 26.23 -3.92
C ARG A 349 5.18 27.68 -4.36
N GLY A 350 4.74 28.05 -5.59
CA GLY A 350 4.81 29.43 -6.09
C GLY A 350 3.92 30.38 -5.29
N LYS A 351 4.34 31.66 -5.19
CA LYS A 351 3.59 32.73 -4.52
C LYS A 351 2.40 33.28 -5.36
N THR A 352 2.22 32.79 -6.58
CA THR A 352 1.13 33.22 -7.47
C THR A 352 -0.19 32.57 -7.05
N PRO A 353 -1.31 33.32 -7.13
CA PRO A 353 -2.64 32.76 -6.88
C PRO A 353 -2.87 31.54 -7.78
N ARG A 354 -3.42 30.49 -7.20
CA ARG A 354 -3.70 29.25 -7.95
C ARG A 354 -4.77 29.53 -9.00
N PRO A 355 -4.54 29.21 -10.28
CA PRO A 355 -5.62 29.23 -11.26
C PRO A 355 -6.70 28.26 -10.85
N GLU A 356 -7.93 28.71 -10.74
CA GLU A 356 -9.09 27.86 -10.40
C GLU A 356 -9.62 27.14 -11.64
N GLY A 357 -10.23 25.98 -11.46
CA GLY A 357 -10.89 25.21 -12.51
C GLY A 357 -9.94 24.41 -13.42
N ALA A 358 -10.27 24.32 -14.71
CA ALA A 358 -9.59 23.47 -15.70
C ALA A 358 -8.11 23.81 -15.92
N VAL A 359 -7.72 25.07 -15.75
CA VAL A 359 -6.33 25.55 -15.91
C VAL A 359 -5.46 25.02 -14.76
N GLY A 360 -5.99 24.99 -13.54
CA GLY A 360 -5.29 24.40 -12.38
C GLY A 360 -5.10 22.89 -12.52
N ALA A 361 -6.13 22.17 -12.98
CA ALA A 361 -6.04 20.75 -13.25
C ALA A 361 -5.02 20.41 -14.36
N LEU A 362 -4.92 21.23 -15.41
CA LEU A 362 -3.94 21.06 -16.48
C LEU A 362 -2.50 21.28 -15.97
N ALA A 363 -2.30 22.24 -15.06
CA ALA A 363 -1.00 22.48 -14.44
C ALA A 363 -0.58 21.30 -13.55
N ASP A 364 -1.49 20.74 -12.78
CA ASP A 364 -1.27 19.53 -11.96
C ASP A 364 -0.91 18.32 -12.84
N LEU A 365 -1.61 18.11 -13.96
CA LEU A 365 -1.31 17.04 -14.91
C LEU A 365 0.06 17.23 -15.58
N ARG A 366 0.43 18.46 -15.99
CA ARG A 366 1.76 18.74 -16.54
C ARG A 366 2.88 18.49 -15.52
N ALA A 367 2.64 18.80 -14.25
CA ALA A 367 3.61 18.53 -13.20
C ALA A 367 3.86 17.02 -13.00
N SER A 368 2.84 16.17 -13.23
CA SER A 368 2.96 14.72 -13.10
C SER A 368 3.78 14.06 -14.21
N VAL A 369 3.92 14.71 -15.40
CA VAL A 369 4.71 14.16 -16.51
C VAL A 369 6.16 13.89 -16.10
N LEU A 370 6.80 14.82 -15.37
CA LEU A 370 8.18 14.61 -14.91
C LEU A 370 8.29 13.41 -13.97
N SER A 371 7.33 13.25 -13.05
CA SER A 371 7.28 12.10 -12.15
C SER A 371 7.18 10.79 -12.93
N LEU A 372 6.32 10.74 -13.94
CA LEU A 372 6.14 9.56 -14.80
C LEU A 372 7.42 9.23 -15.59
N VAL A 373 8.07 10.24 -16.19
CA VAL A 373 9.32 10.06 -16.93
C VAL A 373 10.43 9.51 -16.03
N VAL A 374 10.60 10.07 -14.83
CA VAL A 374 11.58 9.59 -13.86
C VAL A 374 11.28 8.14 -13.46
N THR A 375 10.00 7.82 -13.20
CA THR A 375 9.58 6.46 -12.86
C THR A 375 9.92 5.45 -13.95
N VAL A 376 9.62 5.77 -15.22
CA VAL A 376 9.93 4.89 -16.36
C VAL A 376 11.44 4.72 -16.50
N THR A 377 12.21 5.80 -16.41
CA THR A 377 13.68 5.74 -16.50
C THR A 377 14.28 4.85 -15.42
N LEU A 378 13.84 5.00 -14.17
CA LEU A 378 14.29 4.16 -13.05
C LEU A 378 13.91 2.69 -13.28
N CYS A 379 12.72 2.40 -13.81
CA CYS A 379 12.29 1.04 -14.09
C CYS A 379 13.11 0.39 -15.21
N VAL A 380 13.46 1.14 -16.25
CA VAL A 380 14.33 0.66 -17.33
C VAL A 380 15.73 0.35 -16.79
N LEU A 381 16.33 1.27 -16.04
CA LEU A 381 17.66 1.06 -15.42
C LEU A 381 17.64 -0.16 -14.47
N PHE A 382 16.64 -0.27 -13.62
CA PHE A 382 16.44 -1.45 -12.78
C PHE A 382 16.36 -2.73 -13.60
N SER A 383 15.59 -2.74 -14.69
CA SER A 383 15.41 -3.92 -15.54
C SER A 383 16.69 -4.34 -16.23
N VAL A 384 17.49 -3.38 -16.70
CA VAL A 384 18.79 -3.64 -17.31
C VAL A 384 19.77 -4.24 -16.27
N CYS A 385 19.89 -3.63 -15.09
CA CYS A 385 20.77 -4.15 -14.03
C CYS A 385 20.34 -5.56 -13.57
N ALA A 386 19.03 -5.80 -13.44
CA ALA A 386 18.51 -7.11 -13.04
C ALA A 386 18.75 -8.21 -14.08
N ALA A 387 18.93 -7.85 -15.34
CA ALA A 387 19.25 -8.80 -16.42
C ALA A 387 20.73 -9.19 -16.47
N VAL A 388 21.60 -8.46 -15.76
CA VAL A 388 23.03 -8.77 -15.73
C VAL A 388 23.32 -9.94 -14.76
N PRO A 389 23.86 -11.08 -15.22
CA PRO A 389 24.06 -12.27 -14.39
C PRO A 389 25.34 -12.18 -13.54
N MET A 390 25.47 -11.09 -12.79
CA MET A 390 26.63 -10.84 -11.91
C MET A 390 26.14 -10.49 -10.50
N LEU A 391 26.64 -11.22 -9.51
CA LEU A 391 26.25 -11.05 -8.11
C LEU A 391 26.49 -9.61 -7.58
N PRO A 392 27.64 -8.95 -7.80
CA PRO A 392 27.87 -7.59 -7.31
C PRO A 392 26.93 -6.54 -7.90
N VAL A 393 26.47 -6.72 -9.14
CA VAL A 393 25.52 -5.81 -9.82
C VAL A 393 24.15 -5.82 -9.14
N GLN A 394 23.81 -6.89 -8.43
CA GLN A 394 22.54 -7.00 -7.74
C GLN A 394 22.39 -5.97 -6.60
N PHE A 395 23.44 -5.45 -6.01
CA PHE A 395 23.34 -4.32 -5.07
C PHE A 395 22.79 -3.06 -5.75
N ALA A 396 23.28 -2.74 -6.96
CA ALA A 396 22.71 -1.63 -7.74
C ALA A 396 21.28 -1.91 -8.15
N THR A 397 20.95 -3.14 -8.51
CA THR A 397 19.58 -3.58 -8.81
C THR A 397 18.67 -3.34 -7.63
N PHE A 398 19.05 -3.66 -6.40
CA PHE A 398 18.24 -3.47 -5.19
C PHE A 398 17.95 -1.99 -4.92
N VAL A 399 18.97 -1.13 -5.05
CA VAL A 399 18.80 0.31 -4.89
C VAL A 399 17.87 0.88 -5.96
N LEU A 400 18.07 0.53 -7.23
CA LEU A 400 17.21 0.97 -8.33
C LEU A 400 15.79 0.44 -8.19
N GLN A 401 15.62 -0.77 -7.68
CA GLN A 401 14.31 -1.39 -7.45
C GLN A 401 13.51 -0.61 -6.40
N VAL A 402 14.10 -0.26 -5.25
CA VAL A 402 13.38 0.49 -4.20
C VAL A 402 13.06 1.92 -4.65
N LEU A 403 13.97 2.59 -5.37
CA LEU A 403 13.71 3.89 -5.95
C LEU A 403 12.55 3.84 -6.96
N SER A 404 12.64 2.92 -7.93
CA SER A 404 11.63 2.75 -8.96
C SER A 404 10.27 2.40 -8.36
N ARG A 405 10.22 1.53 -7.36
CA ARG A 405 8.99 1.12 -6.68
C ARG A 405 8.36 2.26 -5.89
N SER A 406 9.14 2.99 -5.10
CA SER A 406 8.65 4.14 -4.33
C SER A 406 8.09 5.24 -5.24
N PHE A 407 8.74 5.49 -6.39
CA PHE A 407 8.25 6.43 -7.38
C PHE A 407 6.99 5.92 -8.09
N LEU A 408 6.92 4.63 -8.41
CA LEU A 408 5.78 4.02 -9.08
C LEU A 408 4.52 4.09 -8.22
N TYR A 409 4.54 3.52 -7.03
CA TYR A 409 3.35 3.42 -6.19
C TYR A 409 2.96 4.77 -5.58
N GLY A 410 3.92 5.52 -5.05
CA GLY A 410 3.67 6.84 -4.51
C GLY A 410 3.19 7.81 -5.57
N GLY A 411 3.85 7.81 -6.75
CA GLY A 411 3.49 8.65 -7.89
C GLY A 411 2.12 8.30 -8.47
N ASN A 412 1.83 7.00 -8.63
CA ASN A 412 0.53 6.53 -9.11
C ASN A 412 -0.61 6.95 -8.17
N ALA A 413 -0.47 6.72 -6.86
CA ALA A 413 -1.49 7.08 -5.89
C ALA A 413 -1.73 8.61 -5.85
N ALA A 414 -0.67 9.41 -5.91
CA ALA A 414 -0.78 10.85 -5.95
C ALA A 414 -1.34 11.36 -7.28
N PHE A 415 -0.97 10.76 -8.42
CA PHE A 415 -1.52 11.07 -9.74
C PHE A 415 -3.01 10.80 -9.81
N LEU A 416 -3.46 9.62 -9.36
CA LEU A 416 -4.88 9.28 -9.34
C LEU A 416 -5.69 10.22 -8.43
N ALA A 417 -5.09 10.67 -7.32
CA ALA A 417 -5.72 11.65 -6.44
C ALA A 417 -5.86 13.05 -7.08
N ILE A 418 -5.05 13.37 -8.09
CA ILE A 418 -5.13 14.62 -8.87
C ILE A 418 -6.10 14.48 -10.05
N ALA A 419 -6.01 13.36 -10.76
CA ALA A 419 -6.78 13.11 -11.98
C ALA A 419 -8.23 12.78 -11.72
#